data_0e1da9143cec2fb79135ed3f5038ca46
#
_entry.id   0e1da9143cec2fb79135ed3f5038ca46
#
_cell.length_a   1.000
_cell.length_b   1.000
_cell.length_c   1.000
_cell.angle_alpha   90.00
_cell.angle_beta   90.00
_cell.angle_gamma   90.00
#
_symmetry.space_group_name_H-M   'P 1'
#
loop_
_entity.id
_entity.type
_entity.pdbx_description
1 polymer ?
#
loop_
_entity_poly.entity_id
_entity_poly.type
_entity_poly.pdbx_seq_one_letter_code
_entity_poly.pdbx_strand_id
1 'polypeptide(L)'
;MKRMFSRRRHAASIALFGFAIALLVFAADHATKYWILNILDLDARAPGDSIVVIDPIFKLTMVWNRGVSFGLFPAESWWQRGLLITVSLAISGLLAVWMFSATRRLQALAFGMIIGGALGNVLDRIFFGAVADFLDFSGMYFPWVFNIADAGISVGVAVLILDLVLHGDKDR
;
A
#
# COMPACT_ATOMS: atom_id res chain seq x y z
N MET A 1 27.73 -29.27 3.57
CA MET A 1 28.09 -27.87 3.31
C MET A 1 27.36 -27.27 2.08
N LYS A 2 27.40 -27.88 0.86
CA LYS A 2 26.74 -27.36 -0.36
C LYS A 2 25.20 -27.12 -0.22
N ARG A 3 24.45 -28.01 0.46
CA ARG A 3 22.99 -27.86 0.66
C ARG A 3 22.60 -26.68 1.57
N MET A 4 23.43 -26.35 2.55
CA MET A 4 23.19 -25.21 3.46
C MET A 4 23.42 -23.87 2.75
N PHE A 5 24.43 -23.76 1.90
CA PHE A 5 24.67 -22.59 1.05
C PHE A 5 23.58 -22.38 0.02
N SER A 6 23.06 -23.46 -0.57
CA SER A 6 21.94 -23.40 -1.53
C SER A 6 20.66 -22.88 -0.87
N ARG A 7 20.29 -23.33 0.32
CA ARG A 7 19.11 -22.87 1.05
C ARG A 7 19.22 -21.38 1.45
N ARG A 8 20.39 -20.92 1.90
CA ARG A 8 20.60 -19.50 2.22
C ARG A 8 20.50 -18.61 1.00
N ARG A 9 21.04 -19.01 -0.14
CA ARG A 9 20.90 -18.26 -1.41
C ARG A 9 19.45 -18.18 -1.87
N HIS A 10 18.67 -19.24 -1.72
CA HIS A 10 17.26 -19.26 -2.08
C HIS A 10 16.42 -18.32 -1.19
N ALA A 11 16.62 -18.37 0.13
CA ALA A 11 15.94 -17.45 1.07
C ALA A 11 16.29 -15.97 0.78
N ALA A 12 17.56 -15.67 0.52
CA ALA A 12 18.01 -14.33 0.17
C ALA A 12 17.35 -13.84 -1.14
N SER A 13 17.20 -14.72 -2.15
CA SER A 13 16.53 -14.38 -3.41
C SER A 13 15.03 -14.08 -3.21
N ILE A 14 14.35 -14.81 -2.32
CA ILE A 14 12.94 -14.57 -1.99
C ILE A 14 12.79 -13.22 -1.27
N ALA A 15 13.64 -12.93 -0.30
CA ALA A 15 13.59 -11.67 0.43
C ALA A 15 13.88 -10.48 -0.52
N LEU A 16 14.89 -10.60 -1.38
CA LEU A 16 15.20 -9.58 -2.37
C LEU A 16 14.03 -9.32 -3.32
N PHE A 17 13.34 -10.37 -3.77
CA PHE A 17 12.13 -10.25 -4.57
C PHE A 17 11.04 -9.47 -3.82
N GLY A 18 10.77 -9.79 -2.55
CA GLY A 18 9.78 -9.08 -1.75
C GLY A 18 10.13 -7.59 -1.55
N PHE A 19 11.39 -7.27 -1.26
CA PHE A 19 11.82 -5.87 -1.15
C PHE A 19 11.78 -5.13 -2.49
N ALA A 20 12.04 -5.81 -3.60
CA ALA A 20 11.87 -5.21 -4.93
C ALA A 20 10.39 -4.88 -5.21
N ILE A 21 9.45 -5.74 -4.81
CA ILE A 21 8.01 -5.45 -4.89
C ILE A 21 7.64 -4.26 -3.97
N ALA A 22 8.18 -4.19 -2.76
CA ALA A 22 7.93 -3.06 -1.87
C ALA A 22 8.39 -1.73 -2.50
N LEU A 23 9.58 -1.72 -3.07
CA LEU A 23 10.09 -0.55 -3.77
C LEU A 23 9.24 -0.19 -5.00
N LEU A 24 8.79 -1.19 -5.77
CA LEU A 24 7.94 -0.97 -6.94
C LEU A 24 6.59 -0.34 -6.57
N VAL A 25 5.90 -0.88 -5.56
CA VAL A 25 4.61 -0.34 -5.08
C VAL A 25 4.80 1.08 -4.54
N PHE A 26 5.81 1.30 -3.72
CA PHE A 26 6.15 2.62 -3.19
C PHE A 26 6.43 3.63 -4.31
N ALA A 27 7.26 3.26 -5.29
CA ALA A 27 7.59 4.13 -6.41
C ALA A 27 6.38 4.41 -7.31
N ALA A 28 5.54 3.39 -7.59
CA ALA A 28 4.32 3.56 -8.36
C ALA A 28 3.32 4.49 -7.68
N ASP A 29 3.14 4.35 -6.36
CA ASP A 29 2.30 5.23 -5.56
C ASP A 29 2.78 6.69 -5.64
N HIS A 30 4.07 6.94 -5.42
CA HIS A 30 4.62 8.29 -5.48
C HIS A 30 4.61 8.88 -6.90
N ALA A 31 4.90 8.08 -7.91
CA ALA A 31 4.86 8.53 -9.31
C ALA A 31 3.45 8.95 -9.71
N THR A 32 2.43 8.15 -9.32
CA THR A 32 1.03 8.48 -9.60
C THR A 32 0.57 9.71 -8.81
N LYS A 33 0.91 9.82 -7.53
CA LYS A 33 0.62 11.02 -6.72
C LYS A 33 1.28 12.28 -7.29
N TYR A 34 2.55 12.17 -7.67
CA TYR A 34 3.24 13.29 -8.33
C TYR A 34 2.51 13.73 -9.61
N TRP A 35 2.10 12.78 -10.44
CA TRP A 35 1.37 13.05 -11.67
C TRP A 35 0.01 13.72 -11.40
N ILE A 36 -0.75 13.22 -10.42
CA ILE A 36 -2.05 13.74 -10.02
C ILE A 36 -1.94 15.17 -9.47
N LEU A 37 -0.95 15.42 -8.60
CA LEU A 37 -0.82 16.70 -7.90
C LEU A 37 -0.10 17.77 -8.73
N ASN A 38 0.90 17.39 -9.53
CA ASN A 38 1.78 18.38 -10.19
C ASN A 38 1.60 18.47 -11.71
N ILE A 39 1.04 17.45 -12.34
CA ILE A 39 0.82 17.45 -13.81
C ILE A 39 -0.65 17.69 -14.14
N LEU A 40 -1.56 16.97 -13.46
CA LEU A 40 -3.00 17.17 -13.64
C LEU A 40 -3.56 18.30 -12.77
N ASP A 41 -2.79 18.75 -11.76
CA ASP A 41 -3.17 19.80 -10.84
C ASP A 41 -4.57 19.57 -10.21
N LEU A 42 -4.83 18.32 -9.85
CA LEU A 42 -6.16 17.87 -9.42
C LEU A 42 -6.56 18.53 -8.08
N ASP A 43 -5.57 18.86 -7.24
CA ASP A 43 -5.79 19.52 -5.95
C ASP A 43 -6.23 21.00 -6.09
N ALA A 44 -5.88 21.66 -7.19
CA ALA A 44 -6.30 23.04 -7.47
C ALA A 44 -7.73 23.16 -8.02
N ARG A 45 -8.39 22.03 -8.30
CA ARG A 45 -9.79 22.02 -8.79
C ARG A 45 -10.76 22.30 -7.65
N ALA A 46 -11.96 22.76 -8.02
CA ALA A 46 -13.01 22.99 -7.04
C ALA A 46 -13.37 21.69 -6.29
N PRO A 47 -13.70 21.77 -4.99
CA PRO A 47 -14.10 20.60 -4.21
C PRO A 47 -15.26 19.85 -4.88
N GLY A 48 -15.08 18.56 -5.16
CA GLY A 48 -16.05 17.71 -5.84
C GLY A 48 -15.88 17.64 -7.36
N ASP A 49 -15.01 18.47 -7.96
CA ASP A 49 -14.65 18.32 -9.37
C ASP A 49 -13.85 17.04 -9.58
N SER A 50 -14.16 16.34 -10.66
CA SER A 50 -13.49 15.11 -11.03
C SER A 50 -13.16 15.08 -12.53
N ILE A 51 -12.09 14.36 -12.87
CA ILE A 51 -11.78 14.04 -14.27
C ILE A 51 -12.41 12.67 -14.57
N VAL A 52 -13.41 12.66 -15.45
CA VAL A 52 -14.02 11.40 -15.91
C VAL A 52 -13.03 10.72 -16.86
N VAL A 53 -12.61 9.50 -16.51
CA VAL A 53 -11.71 8.68 -17.33
C VAL A 53 -12.52 7.66 -18.13
N ILE A 54 -13.45 6.97 -17.47
CA ILE A 54 -14.37 5.99 -18.09
C ILE A 54 -15.76 6.21 -17.47
N ASP A 55 -16.67 6.81 -18.20
CA ASP A 55 -18.03 7.08 -17.75
C ASP A 55 -18.88 5.79 -17.72
N PRO A 56 -19.67 5.53 -16.68
CA PRO A 56 -19.69 6.19 -15.36
C PRO A 56 -18.74 5.54 -14.35
N ILE A 57 -17.84 4.66 -14.79
CA ILE A 57 -17.13 3.65 -13.99
C ILE A 57 -16.00 4.24 -13.16
N PHE A 58 -15.14 5.07 -13.78
CA PHE A 58 -13.86 5.49 -13.19
C PHE A 58 -13.61 6.98 -13.39
N LYS A 59 -13.31 7.67 -12.30
CA LYS A 59 -12.95 9.09 -12.24
C LYS A 59 -11.67 9.29 -11.43
N LEU A 60 -11.06 10.44 -11.62
CA LEU A 60 -10.02 10.95 -10.72
C LEU A 60 -10.65 12.08 -9.90
N THR A 61 -10.79 11.86 -8.60
CA THR A 61 -11.39 12.80 -7.64
C THR A 61 -10.44 13.02 -6.48
N MET A 62 -9.98 14.25 -6.24
CA MET A 62 -9.03 14.50 -5.16
C MET A 62 -9.71 14.48 -3.79
N VAL A 63 -9.18 13.65 -2.89
CA VAL A 63 -9.58 13.56 -1.49
C VAL A 63 -8.36 13.51 -0.58
N TRP A 64 -8.25 14.46 0.36
CA TRP A 64 -7.24 14.42 1.41
C TRP A 64 -7.73 13.59 2.59
N ASN A 65 -7.26 12.36 2.68
CA ASN A 65 -7.64 11.40 3.73
C ASN A 65 -6.77 11.62 4.98
N ARG A 66 -7.36 12.19 6.01
CA ARG A 66 -6.70 12.43 7.30
C ARG A 66 -6.75 11.25 8.25
N GLY A 67 -7.59 10.24 7.99
CA GLY A 67 -7.81 9.07 8.84
C GLY A 67 -7.21 7.78 8.32
N VAL A 68 -7.86 6.68 8.67
CA VAL A 68 -7.64 5.36 8.06
C VAL A 68 -8.43 5.31 6.75
N SER A 69 -7.93 4.54 5.76
CA SER A 69 -8.65 4.29 4.50
C SER A 69 -10.10 3.90 4.76
N PHE A 70 -10.99 4.30 3.87
CA PHE A 70 -12.47 4.15 3.99
C PHE A 70 -13.14 5.06 5.03
N GLY A 71 -12.50 6.17 5.45
CA GLY A 71 -13.10 7.14 6.38
C GLY A 71 -13.23 6.66 7.83
N LEU A 72 -12.59 5.55 8.18
CA LEU A 72 -12.55 5.05 9.55
C LEU A 72 -11.51 5.84 10.36
N PHE A 73 -11.87 6.20 11.60
CA PHE A 73 -10.99 6.92 12.55
C PHE A 73 -10.40 8.21 11.98
N PRO A 74 -11.17 9.31 11.88
CA PRO A 74 -10.64 10.58 11.43
C PRO A 74 -9.49 11.04 12.34
N ALA A 75 -8.34 11.35 11.74
CA ALA A 75 -7.15 11.82 12.45
C ALA A 75 -7.02 13.33 12.28
N GLU A 76 -7.85 14.09 12.98
CA GLU A 76 -7.86 15.56 12.92
C GLU A 76 -6.73 16.19 13.73
N SER A 77 -6.21 15.46 14.73
CA SER A 77 -5.14 15.92 15.60
C SER A 77 -3.77 15.37 15.22
N TRP A 78 -2.72 16.12 15.56
CA TRP A 78 -1.33 15.73 15.31
C TRP A 78 -0.94 14.39 15.96
N TRP A 79 -1.48 14.08 17.15
CA TRP A 79 -1.18 12.83 17.84
C TRP A 79 -1.83 11.61 17.18
N GLN A 80 -3.05 11.75 16.64
CA GLN A 80 -3.73 10.68 15.89
C GLN A 80 -2.98 10.37 14.60
N ARG A 81 -2.52 11.40 13.88
CA ARG A 81 -1.64 11.24 12.72
C ARG A 81 -0.33 10.54 13.11
N GLY A 82 0.30 10.96 14.22
CA GLY A 82 1.50 10.31 14.76
C GLY A 82 1.29 8.84 15.09
N LEU A 83 0.12 8.49 15.65
CA LEU A 83 -0.26 7.11 15.93
C LEU A 83 -0.37 6.29 14.63
N LEU A 84 -1.03 6.81 13.60
CA LEU A 84 -1.15 6.12 12.31
C LEU A 84 0.23 5.89 11.66
N ILE A 85 1.11 6.88 11.68
CA ILE A 85 2.49 6.74 11.21
C ILE A 85 3.22 5.65 12.00
N THR A 86 3.16 5.70 13.32
CA THR A 86 3.85 4.73 14.20
C THR A 86 3.38 3.31 13.96
N VAL A 87 2.06 3.09 13.89
CA VAL A 87 1.48 1.76 13.63
C VAL A 87 1.89 1.25 12.24
N SER A 88 1.82 2.10 11.21
CA SER A 88 2.23 1.72 9.85
C SER A 88 3.71 1.36 9.78
N LEU A 89 4.59 2.11 10.44
CA LEU A 89 6.03 1.81 10.53
C LEU A 89 6.29 0.53 11.32
N ALA A 90 5.58 0.30 12.43
CA ALA A 90 5.72 -0.90 13.24
C ALA A 90 5.33 -2.16 12.44
N ILE A 91 4.20 -2.12 11.73
CA ILE A 91 3.75 -3.22 10.88
C ILE A 91 4.76 -3.45 9.74
N SER A 92 5.20 -2.38 9.06
CA SER A 92 6.20 -2.48 7.98
C SER A 92 7.51 -3.08 8.48
N GLY A 93 7.97 -2.67 9.65
CA GLY A 93 9.19 -3.21 10.28
C GLY A 93 9.06 -4.69 10.64
N LEU A 94 7.92 -5.10 11.22
CA LEU A 94 7.62 -6.50 11.52
C LEU A 94 7.60 -7.36 10.26
N LEU A 95 6.90 -6.90 9.22
CA LEU A 95 6.85 -7.62 7.94
C LEU A 95 8.22 -7.66 7.25
N ALA A 96 9.04 -6.61 7.37
CA ALA A 96 10.41 -6.60 6.86
C ALA A 96 11.30 -7.65 7.58
N VAL A 97 11.13 -7.83 8.89
CA VAL A 97 11.81 -8.90 9.64
C VAL A 97 11.32 -10.28 9.18
N TRP A 98 10.01 -10.45 9.04
CA TRP A 98 9.42 -11.72 8.56
C TRP A 98 9.79 -12.03 7.11
N MET A 99 10.07 -11.01 6.29
CA MET A 99 10.54 -11.17 4.91
C MET A 99 11.80 -12.05 4.82
N PHE A 100 12.73 -11.94 5.77
CA PHE A 100 13.94 -12.77 5.79
C PHE A 100 13.65 -14.25 6.11
N SER A 101 12.50 -14.54 6.70
CA SER A 101 12.03 -15.89 7.02
C SER A 101 11.04 -16.42 5.97
N ALA A 102 10.70 -15.63 4.96
CA ALA A 102 9.77 -16.06 3.91
C ALA A 102 10.35 -17.22 3.10
N THR A 103 9.56 -18.28 2.96
CA THR A 103 9.96 -19.50 2.23
C THR A 103 9.33 -19.58 0.84
N ARG A 104 8.29 -18.78 0.59
CA ARG A 104 7.49 -18.77 -0.65
C ARG A 104 7.49 -17.37 -1.28
N ARG A 105 7.54 -17.33 -2.62
CA ARG A 105 7.44 -16.06 -3.36
C ARG A 105 6.09 -15.36 -3.14
N LEU A 106 5.01 -16.13 -2.96
CA LEU A 106 3.68 -15.57 -2.71
C LEU A 106 3.64 -14.80 -1.40
N GLN A 107 4.25 -15.35 -0.33
CA GLN A 107 4.41 -14.70 0.95
C GLN A 107 5.25 -13.42 0.84
N ALA A 108 6.38 -13.48 0.14
CA ALA A 108 7.24 -12.33 -0.07
C ALA A 108 6.57 -11.24 -0.93
N LEU A 109 5.77 -11.62 -1.94
CA LEU A 109 4.94 -10.70 -2.71
C LEU A 109 3.96 -9.95 -1.80
N ALA A 110 3.23 -10.69 -0.95
CA ALA A 110 2.27 -10.10 -0.02
C ALA A 110 2.94 -9.10 0.93
N PHE A 111 4.04 -9.50 1.58
CA PHE A 111 4.79 -8.62 2.47
C PHE A 111 5.30 -7.37 1.74
N GLY A 112 5.86 -7.56 0.54
CA GLY A 112 6.35 -6.45 -0.28
C GLY A 112 5.27 -5.44 -0.62
N MET A 113 4.10 -5.90 -1.05
CA MET A 113 2.95 -5.04 -1.38
C MET A 113 2.48 -4.25 -0.16
N ILE A 114 2.34 -4.89 1.01
CA ILE A 114 1.91 -4.23 2.24
C ILE A 114 2.96 -3.20 2.70
N ILE A 115 4.24 -3.57 2.72
CA ILE A 115 5.32 -2.67 3.13
C ILE A 115 5.36 -1.43 2.22
N GLY A 116 5.37 -1.63 0.89
CA GLY A 116 5.46 -0.54 -0.08
C GLY A 116 4.30 0.44 0.03
N GLY A 117 3.06 -0.08 0.13
CA GLY A 117 1.87 0.75 0.31
C GLY A 117 1.85 1.47 1.67
N ALA A 118 2.17 0.77 2.76
CA ALA A 118 2.20 1.39 4.09
C ALA A 118 3.22 2.54 4.15
N LEU A 119 4.42 2.36 3.59
CA LEU A 119 5.44 3.41 3.52
C LEU A 119 5.02 4.58 2.62
N GLY A 120 4.31 4.33 1.52
CA GLY A 120 3.73 5.37 0.67
C GLY A 120 2.79 6.27 1.45
N ASN A 121 1.83 5.69 2.15
CA ASN A 121 0.87 6.44 2.98
C ASN A 121 1.50 7.09 4.22
N VAL A 122 2.59 6.55 4.75
CA VAL A 122 3.38 7.18 5.82
C VAL A 122 4.04 8.46 5.32
N LEU A 123 4.64 8.42 4.13
CA LEU A 123 5.33 9.57 3.56
C LEU A 123 4.37 10.74 3.33
N ASP A 124 3.18 10.49 2.78
CA ASP A 124 2.15 11.51 2.62
C ASP A 124 1.77 12.18 3.95
N ARG A 125 1.55 11.37 5.00
CA ARG A 125 1.21 11.90 6.31
C ARG A 125 2.32 12.74 6.93
N ILE A 126 3.57 12.46 6.61
CA ILE A 126 4.71 13.27 7.07
C ILE A 126 4.76 14.60 6.32
N PHE A 127 4.63 14.59 4.99
CA PHE A 127 4.81 15.78 4.17
C PHE A 127 3.54 16.66 4.09
N PHE A 128 2.37 16.04 3.93
CA PHE A 128 1.11 16.73 3.68
C PHE A 128 0.17 16.73 4.89
N GLY A 129 0.44 15.90 5.90
CA GLY A 129 -0.47 15.74 7.05
C GLY A 129 -1.70 14.89 6.78
N ALA A 130 -1.90 14.44 5.55
CA ALA A 130 -3.00 13.62 5.06
C ALA A 130 -2.51 12.72 3.92
N VAL A 131 -3.27 11.72 3.54
CA VAL A 131 -2.98 10.87 2.38
C VAL A 131 -3.73 11.39 1.17
N ALA A 132 -3.05 11.46 0.02
CA ALA A 132 -3.64 11.82 -1.26
C ALA A 132 -4.35 10.62 -1.88
N ASP A 133 -5.70 10.61 -1.87
CA ASP A 133 -6.55 9.62 -2.50
C ASP A 133 -7.18 10.22 -3.76
N PHE A 134 -7.25 9.44 -4.85
CA PHE A 134 -7.70 9.98 -6.14
C PHE A 134 -8.37 8.97 -7.08
N LEU A 135 -8.29 7.66 -6.84
CA LEU A 135 -8.95 6.63 -7.62
C LEU A 135 -10.40 6.49 -7.16
N ASP A 136 -11.34 6.98 -7.94
CA ASP A 136 -12.76 7.02 -7.65
C ASP A 136 -13.55 6.08 -8.56
N PHE A 137 -14.08 5.02 -7.97
CA PHE A 137 -14.96 4.03 -8.62
C PHE A 137 -16.41 4.13 -8.15
N SER A 138 -16.85 5.30 -7.69
CA SER A 138 -18.21 5.51 -7.19
C SER A 138 -19.30 5.17 -8.20
N GLY A 139 -18.99 5.22 -9.50
CA GLY A 139 -19.88 4.78 -10.57
C GLY A 139 -20.16 3.27 -10.57
N MET A 140 -19.37 2.47 -9.87
CA MET A 140 -19.57 1.03 -9.66
C MET A 140 -20.14 0.71 -8.25
N TYR A 141 -20.82 1.65 -7.60
CA TYR A 141 -21.34 1.52 -6.23
C TYR A 141 -20.26 1.29 -5.18
N PHE A 142 -18.99 1.66 -5.47
CA PHE A 142 -17.88 1.63 -4.53
C PHE A 142 -17.61 3.07 -4.06
N PRO A 143 -18.14 3.46 -2.87
CA PRO A 143 -18.21 4.88 -2.48
C PRO A 143 -16.89 5.46 -1.97
N TRP A 144 -15.82 4.68 -1.94
CA TRP A 144 -14.53 5.13 -1.42
C TRP A 144 -13.57 5.53 -2.52
N VAL A 145 -12.87 6.64 -2.29
CA VAL A 145 -11.72 7.04 -3.10
C VAL A 145 -10.46 6.51 -2.41
N PHE A 146 -9.51 6.00 -3.18
CA PHE A 146 -8.28 5.39 -2.67
C PHE A 146 -7.10 5.69 -3.60
N ASN A 147 -5.90 5.19 -3.28
CA ASN A 147 -4.67 5.38 -4.04
C ASN A 147 -3.97 4.04 -4.35
N ILE A 148 -2.80 4.10 -5.01
CA ILE A 148 -2.02 2.89 -5.35
C ILE A 148 -1.47 2.19 -4.10
N ALA A 149 -1.09 2.94 -3.05
CA ALA A 149 -0.64 2.36 -1.78
C ALA A 149 -1.75 1.53 -1.12
N ASP A 150 -2.99 2.04 -1.08
CA ASP A 150 -4.16 1.34 -0.51
C ASP A 150 -4.48 0.06 -1.30
N ALA A 151 -4.43 0.14 -2.64
CA ALA A 151 -4.58 -1.02 -3.50
C ALA A 151 -3.47 -2.06 -3.20
N GLY A 152 -2.23 -1.62 -3.05
CA GLY A 152 -1.10 -2.47 -2.68
C GLY A 152 -1.31 -3.16 -1.34
N ILE A 153 -1.72 -2.43 -0.30
CA ILE A 153 -2.02 -3.00 1.03
C ILE A 153 -3.16 -4.02 0.92
N SER A 154 -4.26 -3.66 0.29
CA SER A 154 -5.47 -4.50 0.21
C SER A 154 -5.20 -5.80 -0.55
N VAL A 155 -4.56 -5.72 -1.71
CA VAL A 155 -4.17 -6.89 -2.51
C VAL A 155 -3.12 -7.70 -1.75
N GLY A 156 -2.13 -7.06 -1.12
CA GLY A 156 -1.12 -7.73 -0.31
C GLY A 156 -1.72 -8.54 0.84
N VAL A 157 -2.70 -7.98 1.55
CA VAL A 157 -3.43 -8.71 2.61
C VAL A 157 -4.22 -9.89 2.03
N ALA A 158 -4.91 -9.69 0.90
CA ALA A 158 -5.64 -10.78 0.24
C ALA A 158 -4.71 -11.92 -0.19
N VAL A 159 -3.54 -11.59 -0.75
CA VAL A 159 -2.51 -12.57 -1.15
C VAL A 159 -1.94 -13.30 0.08
N LEU A 160 -1.74 -12.60 1.20
CA LEU A 160 -1.25 -13.21 2.44
C LEU A 160 -2.27 -14.21 3.01
N ILE A 161 -3.55 -13.85 3.00
CA ILE A 161 -4.64 -14.75 3.42
C ILE A 161 -4.70 -15.97 2.50
N LEU A 162 -4.59 -15.78 1.19
CA LEU A 162 -4.56 -16.85 0.20
C LEU A 162 -3.37 -17.81 0.46
N ASP A 163 -2.17 -17.27 0.70
CA ASP A 163 -0.99 -18.09 1.03
C ASP A 163 -1.22 -18.93 2.30
N LEU A 164 -1.82 -18.32 3.33
CA LEU A 164 -2.16 -19.01 4.57
C LEU A 164 -3.16 -20.17 4.34
N VAL A 165 -4.22 -19.94 3.57
CA VAL A 165 -5.22 -20.96 3.25
C VAL A 165 -4.62 -22.10 2.43
N LEU A 166 -3.78 -21.81 1.45
CA LEU A 166 -3.19 -22.80 0.57
C LEU A 166 -2.08 -23.64 1.24
N HIS A 167 -1.40 -23.10 2.27
CA HIS A 167 -0.19 -23.71 2.80
C HIS A 167 -0.17 -23.84 4.34
N GLY A 168 -1.13 -23.23 5.07
CA GLY A 168 -1.12 -23.18 6.52
C GLY A 168 -1.14 -24.54 7.23
N ASP A 169 -1.74 -25.58 6.60
CA ASP A 169 -1.78 -26.95 7.15
C ASP A 169 -0.50 -27.76 6.87
N LYS A 170 0.38 -27.29 5.97
CA LYS A 170 1.60 -28.03 5.60
C LYS A 170 2.82 -27.65 6.46
N ASP A 171 2.70 -26.61 7.25
CA ASP A 171 3.77 -26.10 8.11
C ASP A 171 3.54 -26.45 9.60
N ARG A 172 2.51 -27.27 9.92
CA ARG A 172 2.26 -27.90 11.23
C ARG A 172 2.77 -29.36 11.19
#